data_7e6d9c12f3a6807e2cf1cbb1558153d6
#
_entry.id   7e6d9c12f3a6807e2cf1cbb1558153d6
#
_cell.length_a   1.000
_cell.length_b   1.000
_cell.length_c   1.000
_cell.angle_alpha   90.00
_cell.angle_beta   90.00
_cell.angle_gamma   90.00
#
_symmetry.space_group_name_H-M   'P 1'
#
loop_
_entity.id
_entity.type
_entity.pdbx_description
1 polymer ?
#
loop_
_entity_poly.entity_id
_entity_poly.type
_entity_poly.pdbx_seq_one_letter_code
_entity_poly.pdbx_strand_id
1 'polypeptide(L)'
;MLSAKLFAGMAIVVFSSAILGRANALPRMNLLLSVGSTAIGPYYWQLLVVLICTVLAAAYFSFFHWTRNPANPTVGVISFLLIAAAVAVWMIFGFLFERHSETRGQIGVLFLAMLSFSIGLLLSTVNVVWAAIRNAWVN
;
A
#
# COMPACT_ATOMS: atom_id res chain seq x y z
N MET A 1 10.41 -7.51 -13.19
CA MET A 1 10.79 -8.12 -11.90
C MET A 1 11.03 -7.11 -10.77
N LEU A 2 11.46 -5.89 -11.07
CA LEU A 2 11.72 -4.85 -10.06
C LEU A 2 10.45 -4.53 -9.23
N SER A 3 9.30 -4.29 -9.86
CA SER A 3 8.05 -3.98 -9.17
C SER A 3 7.62 -5.07 -8.19
N ALA A 4 7.74 -6.35 -8.56
CA ALA A 4 7.45 -7.47 -7.67
C ALA A 4 8.34 -7.47 -6.42
N LYS A 5 9.64 -7.22 -6.59
CA LYS A 5 10.61 -7.14 -5.48
C LYS A 5 10.32 -5.95 -4.57
N LEU A 6 9.94 -4.80 -5.14
CA LEU A 6 9.60 -3.60 -4.38
C LEU A 6 8.34 -3.81 -3.52
N PHE A 7 7.27 -4.36 -4.09
CA PHE A 7 6.06 -4.65 -3.34
C PHE A 7 6.27 -5.73 -2.27
N ALA A 8 7.06 -6.78 -2.57
CA ALA A 8 7.40 -7.80 -1.58
C ALA A 8 8.24 -7.21 -0.43
N GLY A 9 9.23 -6.37 -0.75
CA GLY A 9 10.03 -5.68 0.27
C GLY A 9 9.18 -4.79 1.16
N MET A 10 8.24 -4.03 0.58
CA MET A 10 7.32 -3.20 1.34
C MET A 10 6.40 -4.02 2.23
N ALA A 11 5.88 -5.15 1.75
CA ALA A 11 5.08 -6.06 2.57
C ALA A 11 5.85 -6.54 3.80
N ILE A 12 7.12 -6.90 3.64
CA ILE A 12 8.00 -7.32 4.75
C ILE A 12 8.22 -6.17 5.74
N VAL A 13 8.52 -4.96 5.26
CA VAL A 13 8.75 -3.79 6.12
C VAL A 13 7.50 -3.43 6.93
N VAL A 14 6.34 -3.37 6.29
CA VAL A 14 5.08 -3.05 6.98
C VAL A 14 4.69 -4.16 7.96
N PHE A 15 4.87 -5.42 7.59
CA PHE A 15 4.62 -6.55 8.50
C PHE A 15 5.54 -6.53 9.72
N SER A 16 6.83 -6.28 9.51
CA SER A 16 7.80 -6.15 10.61
C SER A 16 7.45 -4.99 11.53
N SER A 17 7.03 -3.85 10.98
CA SER A 17 6.59 -2.70 11.76
C SER A 17 5.33 -2.98 12.57
N ALA A 18 4.42 -3.80 12.05
CA ALA A 18 3.21 -4.22 12.77
C ALA A 18 3.56 -5.10 13.97
N ILE A 19 4.52 -6.01 13.82
CA ILE A 19 4.99 -6.88 14.92
C ILE A 19 5.70 -6.05 15.99
N LEU A 20 6.65 -5.20 15.60
CA LEU A 20 7.38 -4.33 16.53
C LEU A 20 6.47 -3.33 17.23
N GLY A 21 5.46 -2.83 16.53
CA GLY A 21 4.48 -1.92 17.08
C GLY A 21 3.58 -2.55 18.14
N ARG A 22 3.28 -3.81 17.99
CA ARG A 22 2.55 -4.57 19.01
C ARG A 22 3.35 -4.68 20.32
N ALA A 23 4.67 -4.75 20.23
CA ALA A 23 5.53 -4.79 21.39
C ALA A 23 5.68 -3.44 22.09
N ASN A 24 5.57 -2.31 21.35
CA ASN A 24 5.86 -0.95 21.81
C ASN A 24 4.64 -0.01 21.81
N ALA A 25 3.39 -0.52 21.74
CA ALA A 25 2.18 0.30 21.67
C ALA A 25 2.30 1.42 20.61
N LEU A 26 2.54 1.04 19.35
CA LEU A 26 2.54 2.01 18.25
C LEU A 26 1.23 2.77 18.19
N PRO A 27 1.29 4.07 17.87
CA PRO A 27 0.15 4.98 17.93
C PRO A 27 -1.05 4.47 17.15
N ARG A 28 -2.19 4.67 17.74
CA ARG A 28 -3.48 4.26 17.22
C ARG A 28 -3.82 5.05 15.95
N MET A 29 -3.55 4.51 14.78
CA MET A 29 -4.08 5.06 13.53
C MET A 29 -5.60 4.79 13.37
N ASN A 30 -6.30 4.79 14.48
CA ASN A 30 -7.75 4.57 14.52
C ASN A 30 -8.57 5.68 13.86
N LEU A 31 -7.96 6.82 13.57
CA LEU A 31 -8.73 8.02 13.20
C LEU A 31 -9.27 8.01 11.79
N LEU A 32 -8.60 7.36 10.85
CA LEU A 32 -9.03 7.36 9.44
C LEU A 32 -9.96 6.21 9.07
N LEU A 33 -9.96 5.16 9.89
CA LEU A 33 -10.84 4.00 9.69
C LEU A 33 -12.02 3.99 10.67
N SER A 34 -12.09 4.95 11.58
CA SER A 34 -13.18 5.07 12.56
C SER A 34 -14.43 5.75 12.01
N VAL A 35 -14.54 5.95 10.70
CA VAL A 35 -15.79 6.44 10.06
C VAL A 35 -16.95 5.43 10.18
N GLY A 36 -16.79 4.45 10.95
CA GLY A 36 -17.86 3.50 11.21
C GLY A 36 -17.55 2.64 12.39
N SER A 37 -17.49 3.23 13.58
CA SER A 37 -17.57 2.56 14.87
C SER A 37 -17.04 1.12 14.93
N THR A 38 -16.32 0.83 15.95
CA THR A 38 -15.99 -0.50 16.42
C THR A 38 -14.81 -1.17 15.73
N ALA A 39 -13.66 -0.97 16.35
CA ALA A 39 -12.78 -2.09 16.62
C ALA A 39 -12.19 -2.83 15.43
N ILE A 40 -11.92 -2.15 14.32
CA ILE A 40 -10.81 -2.64 13.52
C ILE A 40 -9.57 -2.24 14.32
N GLY A 41 -8.98 -3.19 15.03
CA GLY A 41 -7.85 -2.93 15.90
C GLY A 41 -6.72 -2.23 15.15
N PRO A 42 -5.81 -1.53 15.84
CA PRO A 42 -4.81 -0.65 15.24
C PRO A 42 -3.88 -1.30 14.22
N TYR A 43 -3.95 -2.62 14.08
CA TYR A 43 -3.08 -3.39 13.18
C TYR A 43 -3.77 -3.84 11.88
N TYR A 44 -5.09 -3.73 11.76
CA TYR A 44 -5.79 -4.25 10.59
C TYR A 44 -5.45 -3.50 9.31
N TRP A 45 -5.26 -2.19 9.37
CA TRP A 45 -4.87 -1.44 8.19
C TRP A 45 -3.45 -1.83 7.72
N GLN A 46 -2.52 -2.10 8.64
CA GLN A 46 -1.18 -2.60 8.30
C GLN A 46 -1.27 -3.98 7.65
N LEU A 47 -2.09 -4.87 8.20
CA LEU A 47 -2.34 -6.18 7.61
C LEU A 47 -2.99 -6.07 6.24
N LEU A 48 -3.91 -5.12 6.06
CA LEU A 48 -4.52 -4.84 4.75
C LEU A 48 -3.48 -4.37 3.73
N VAL A 49 -2.59 -3.45 4.12
CA VAL A 49 -1.49 -3.00 3.25
C VAL A 49 -0.55 -4.14 2.91
N VAL A 50 -0.19 -4.98 3.89
CA VAL A 50 0.62 -6.19 3.65
C VAL A 50 -0.06 -7.12 2.66
N LEU A 51 -1.36 -7.37 2.82
CA LEU A 51 -2.13 -8.21 1.91
C LEU A 51 -2.13 -7.64 0.49
N ILE A 52 -2.44 -6.36 0.34
CA ILE A 52 -2.44 -5.67 -0.97
C ILE A 52 -1.05 -5.76 -1.62
N CYS A 53 0.01 -5.44 -0.89
CA CYS A 53 1.37 -5.48 -1.42
C CYS A 53 1.79 -6.91 -1.80
N THR A 54 1.39 -7.92 -1.03
CA THR A 54 1.67 -9.33 -1.33
C THR A 54 0.93 -9.78 -2.60
N VAL A 55 -0.33 -9.42 -2.75
CA VAL A 55 -1.12 -9.73 -3.96
C VAL A 55 -0.52 -9.05 -5.19
N LEU A 56 -0.14 -7.77 -5.09
CA LEU A 56 0.51 -7.05 -6.19
C LEU A 56 1.88 -7.66 -6.53
N ALA A 57 2.69 -8.02 -5.54
CA ALA A 57 3.96 -8.70 -5.75
C ALA A 57 3.78 -10.02 -6.49
N ALA A 58 2.82 -10.83 -6.06
CA ALA A 58 2.49 -12.11 -6.69
C ALA A 58 1.99 -11.91 -8.13
N ALA A 59 1.13 -10.93 -8.37
CA ALA A 59 0.63 -10.60 -9.71
C ALA A 59 1.77 -10.19 -10.64
N TYR A 60 2.62 -9.24 -10.25
CA TYR A 60 3.76 -8.81 -11.07
C TYR A 60 4.77 -9.94 -11.31
N PHE A 61 5.01 -10.79 -10.31
CA PHE A 61 5.88 -11.95 -10.44
C PHE A 61 5.32 -12.97 -11.44
N SER A 62 4.04 -13.29 -11.33
CA SER A 62 3.37 -14.24 -12.23
C SER A 62 3.38 -13.74 -13.67
N PHE A 63 3.07 -12.45 -13.89
CA PHE A 63 3.11 -11.88 -15.23
C PHE A 63 4.53 -11.81 -15.80
N PHE A 64 5.55 -11.68 -14.98
CA PHE A 64 6.93 -11.69 -15.43
C PHE A 64 7.38 -13.09 -15.87
N HIS A 65 7.01 -14.12 -15.12
CA HIS A 65 7.49 -15.49 -15.37
C HIS A 65 6.64 -16.30 -16.35
N TRP A 66 5.34 -16.05 -16.39
CA TRP A 66 4.42 -16.92 -17.14
C TRP A 66 3.87 -16.28 -18.41
N THR A 67 4.17 -15.04 -18.68
CA THR A 67 3.65 -14.36 -19.85
C THR A 67 4.75 -13.80 -20.73
N ARG A 68 4.50 -13.78 -22.06
CA ARG A 68 5.42 -13.16 -23.03
C ARG A 68 5.44 -11.63 -22.96
N ASN A 69 4.36 -11.04 -22.49
CA ASN A 69 4.18 -9.60 -22.40
C ASN A 69 4.01 -9.19 -20.92
N PRO A 70 5.10 -8.91 -20.21
CA PRO A 70 5.00 -8.50 -18.80
C PRO A 70 4.25 -7.17 -18.65
N ALA A 71 3.73 -6.92 -17.46
CA ALA A 71 3.19 -5.62 -17.09
C ALA A 71 4.27 -4.53 -17.22
N ASN A 72 3.85 -3.29 -17.55
CA ASN A 72 4.77 -2.20 -17.76
C ASN A 72 5.58 -1.90 -16.47
N PRO A 73 6.91 -2.05 -16.49
CA PRO A 73 7.73 -1.87 -15.29
C PRO A 73 7.73 -0.42 -14.78
N THR A 74 7.66 0.55 -15.67
CA THR A 74 7.63 1.97 -15.29
C THR A 74 6.36 2.33 -14.53
N VAL A 75 5.20 1.88 -15.02
CA VAL A 75 3.92 2.08 -14.32
C VAL A 75 3.93 1.35 -12.98
N GLY A 76 4.51 0.15 -12.92
CA GLY A 76 4.67 -0.60 -11.68
C GLY A 76 5.52 0.13 -10.63
N VAL A 77 6.61 0.77 -11.04
CA VAL A 77 7.46 1.56 -10.13
C VAL A 77 6.75 2.84 -9.68
N ILE A 78 6.08 3.55 -10.58
CA ILE A 78 5.33 4.77 -10.24
C ILE A 78 4.22 4.46 -9.23
N SER A 79 3.45 3.41 -9.47
CA SER A 79 2.39 2.99 -8.55
C SER A 79 2.95 2.57 -7.19
N PHE A 80 4.10 1.88 -7.17
CA PHE A 80 4.80 1.55 -5.93
C PHE A 80 5.19 2.81 -5.16
N LEU A 81 5.79 3.80 -5.82
CA LEU A 81 6.20 5.05 -5.16
C LEU A 81 5.02 5.81 -4.57
N LEU A 82 3.88 5.85 -5.25
CA LEU A 82 2.66 6.48 -4.74
C LEU A 82 2.12 5.76 -3.49
N ILE A 83 2.10 4.45 -3.50
CA ILE A 83 1.67 3.64 -2.36
C ILE A 83 2.67 3.77 -1.20
N ALA A 84 3.96 3.69 -1.49
CA ALA A 84 5.02 3.81 -0.47
C ALA A 84 5.01 5.19 0.20
N ALA A 85 4.84 6.26 -0.56
CA ALA A 85 4.71 7.61 -0.02
C ALA A 85 3.50 7.74 0.90
N ALA A 86 2.35 7.20 0.51
CA ALA A 86 1.14 7.20 1.33
C ALA A 86 1.33 6.44 2.64
N VAL A 87 1.89 5.24 2.56
CA VAL A 87 2.16 4.40 3.75
C VAL A 87 3.19 5.07 4.67
N ALA A 88 4.25 5.67 4.12
CA ALA A 88 5.23 6.41 4.90
C ALA A 88 4.60 7.60 5.63
N VAL A 89 3.75 8.38 4.96
CA VAL A 89 2.99 9.46 5.58
C VAL A 89 2.11 8.94 6.71
N TRP A 90 1.36 7.88 6.50
CA TRP A 90 0.52 7.29 7.55
C TRP A 90 1.32 6.79 8.74
N MET A 91 2.48 6.15 8.52
CA MET A 91 3.34 5.69 9.60
C MET A 91 3.95 6.85 10.40
N ILE A 92 4.43 7.89 9.73
CA ILE A 92 5.01 9.09 10.37
C ILE A 92 3.94 9.83 11.16
N PHE A 93 2.78 10.10 10.55
CA PHE A 93 1.69 10.81 11.21
C PHE A 93 1.09 9.99 12.34
N GLY A 94 0.93 8.68 12.20
CA GLY A 94 0.50 7.81 13.27
C GLY A 94 1.40 7.92 14.50
N PHE A 95 2.71 8.06 14.29
CA PHE A 95 3.67 8.27 15.38
C PHE A 95 3.58 9.67 16.01
N LEU A 96 3.31 10.70 15.22
CA LEU A 96 3.23 12.08 15.69
C LEU A 96 1.89 12.40 16.37
N PHE A 97 0.80 11.77 15.98
CA PHE A 97 -0.55 12.04 16.52
C PHE A 97 -0.73 11.67 17.99
N GLU A 98 0.10 10.79 18.54
CA GLU A 98 0.05 10.52 19.98
C GLU A 98 0.45 11.71 20.84
N ARG A 99 1.10 12.71 20.27
CA ARG A 99 1.68 13.82 21.03
C ARG A 99 0.94 15.15 20.92
N HIS A 100 0.09 15.35 19.91
CA HIS A 100 -0.54 16.65 19.66
C HIS A 100 -1.99 16.52 19.19
N SER A 101 -2.82 17.49 19.60
CA SER A 101 -4.21 17.64 19.13
C SER A 101 -4.26 17.85 17.61
N GLU A 102 -5.27 17.26 16.97
CA GLU A 102 -5.49 17.33 15.53
C GLU A 102 -5.61 18.78 15.03
N THR A 103 -4.80 19.10 14.03
CA THR A 103 -4.94 20.35 13.29
C THR A 103 -5.56 20.11 11.91
N ARG A 104 -6.26 21.10 11.35
CA ARG A 104 -6.85 21.03 9.99
C ARG A 104 -5.83 20.68 8.93
N GLY A 105 -4.57 21.12 9.07
CA GLY A 105 -3.49 20.79 8.13
C GLY A 105 -3.13 19.31 8.14
N GLN A 106 -3.20 18.64 9.27
CA GLN A 106 -2.92 17.21 9.39
C GLN A 106 -3.97 16.38 8.67
N ILE A 107 -5.25 16.75 8.77
CA ILE A 107 -6.35 16.09 8.04
C ILE A 107 -6.14 16.20 6.52
N GLY A 108 -5.71 17.37 6.05
CA GLY A 108 -5.40 17.58 4.62
C GLY A 108 -4.27 16.68 4.12
N VAL A 109 -3.19 16.53 4.89
CA VAL A 109 -2.07 15.65 4.53
C VAL A 109 -2.48 14.19 4.49
N LEU A 110 -3.28 13.74 5.47
CA LEU A 110 -3.81 12.38 5.49
C LEU A 110 -4.74 12.10 4.31
N PHE A 111 -5.58 13.07 3.94
CA PHE A 111 -6.45 12.96 2.76
C PHE A 111 -5.63 12.84 1.47
N LEU A 112 -4.56 13.65 1.31
CA LEU A 112 -3.65 13.53 0.17
C LEU A 112 -2.94 12.17 0.14
N ALA A 113 -2.56 11.63 1.29
CA ALA A 113 -1.98 10.29 1.38
C ALA A 113 -2.98 9.21 0.94
N MET A 114 -4.25 9.32 1.33
CA MET A 114 -5.31 8.41 0.87
C MET A 114 -5.51 8.49 -0.65
N LEU A 115 -5.52 9.70 -1.22
CA LEU A 115 -5.60 9.88 -2.67
C LEU A 115 -4.41 9.26 -3.39
N SER A 116 -3.19 9.50 -2.89
CA SER A 116 -1.96 8.92 -3.43
C SER A 116 -2.00 7.38 -3.42
N PHE A 117 -2.44 6.80 -2.30
CA PHE A 117 -2.62 5.36 -2.18
C PHE A 117 -3.63 4.81 -3.20
N SER A 118 -4.79 5.46 -3.31
CA SER A 118 -5.85 5.04 -4.21
C SER A 118 -5.44 5.13 -5.68
N ILE A 119 -4.75 6.20 -6.07
CA ILE A 119 -4.20 6.37 -7.42
C ILE A 119 -3.14 5.31 -7.71
N GLY A 120 -2.22 5.06 -6.77
CA GLY A 120 -1.20 4.04 -6.91
C GLY A 120 -1.78 2.63 -7.07
N LEU A 121 -2.81 2.31 -6.28
CA LEU A 121 -3.52 1.03 -6.36
C LEU A 121 -4.25 0.88 -7.70
N LEU A 122 -4.93 1.93 -8.15
CA LEU A 122 -5.64 1.94 -9.43
C LEU A 122 -4.67 1.77 -10.61
N LEU A 123 -3.55 2.48 -10.61
CA LEU A 123 -2.51 2.33 -11.63
C LEU A 123 -1.93 0.92 -11.68
N SER A 124 -1.64 0.32 -10.52
CA SER A 124 -1.19 -1.07 -10.44
C SER A 124 -2.21 -2.04 -11.00
N THR A 125 -3.47 -1.88 -10.60
CA THR A 125 -4.56 -2.76 -11.04
C THR A 125 -4.76 -2.65 -12.55
N VAL A 126 -4.83 -1.44 -13.08
CA VAL A 126 -4.97 -1.20 -14.55
C VAL A 126 -3.78 -1.80 -15.30
N ASN A 127 -2.55 -1.64 -14.79
CA ASN A 127 -1.36 -2.17 -15.42
C ASN A 127 -1.38 -3.71 -15.49
N VAL A 128 -1.79 -4.37 -14.42
CA VAL A 128 -1.90 -5.84 -14.36
C VAL A 128 -3.03 -6.34 -15.25
N VAL A 129 -4.22 -5.70 -15.18
CA VAL A 129 -5.38 -6.07 -16.01
C VAL A 129 -5.07 -5.88 -17.49
N TRP A 130 -4.43 -4.75 -17.86
CA TRP A 130 -4.02 -4.50 -19.25
C TRP A 130 -3.02 -5.56 -19.75
N ALA A 131 -2.07 -5.95 -18.92
CA ALA A 131 -1.14 -7.03 -19.26
C ALA A 131 -1.88 -8.36 -19.44
N ALA A 132 -2.87 -8.66 -18.60
CA ALA A 132 -3.71 -9.87 -18.74
C ALA A 132 -4.50 -9.87 -20.03
N ILE A 133 -5.19 -8.77 -20.36
CA ILE A 133 -5.96 -8.62 -21.60
C ILE A 133 -5.05 -8.80 -22.80
N ARG A 134 -3.92 -8.11 -22.84
CA ARG A 134 -2.97 -8.20 -23.96
C ARG A 134 -2.44 -9.62 -24.17
N ASN A 135 -2.18 -10.37 -23.09
CA ASN A 135 -1.76 -11.77 -23.20
C ASN A 135 -2.89 -12.70 -23.66
N ALA A 136 -4.15 -12.42 -23.29
CA ALA A 136 -5.31 -13.18 -23.74
C ALA A 136 -5.60 -12.98 -25.24
N TRP A 137 -5.28 -11.80 -25.80
CA TRP A 137 -5.53 -11.50 -27.22
C TRP A 137 -4.44 -12.03 -28.16
N VAL A 138 -3.26 -12.36 -27.63
CA VAL A 138 -2.11 -12.87 -28.43
C VAL A 138 -2.10 -14.40 -28.50
N ASN A 139 -2.90 -15.07 -27.68
CA ASN A 139 -3.13 -16.52 -27.73
C ASN A 139 -4.38 -16.85 -28.51
#